data_876e9052edc2d2a95fa1820cb873e40b
#
_entry.id   876e9052edc2d2a95fa1820cb873e40b
#
_cell.length_a   1.000
_cell.length_b   1.000
_cell.length_c   1.000
_cell.angle_alpha   90.00
_cell.angle_beta   90.00
_cell.angle_gamma   90.00
#
_symmetry.space_group_name_H-M   'P 1'
#
loop_
_entity.id
_entity.type
_entity.pdbx_description
1 polymer ?
#
loop_
_entity_poly.entity_id
_entity_poly.type
_entity_poly.pdbx_seq_one_letter_code
_entity_poly.pdbx_strand_id
1 'polypeptide(L)'
;MQIYISEEAIVGDIEDRFHAMYPYLKLTFFRKPHIKGVYSPEEDKIAPDTPIEKVRMRNGFGWLDISYYRTAAAVEHDFSYLFGLHAQILRKAGTRWLETTATDNWTLEALNDAGRPTKQSTFSLPEESDDD
;
A
#
# COMPACT_ATOMS: atom_id res chain seq x y z
N MET A 1 0.42 -15.70 2.28
CA MET A 1 0.77 -14.66 1.31
C MET A 1 1.94 -13.88 1.84
N GLN A 2 3.06 -13.95 1.15
CA GLN A 2 4.30 -13.33 1.63
C GLN A 2 5.05 -12.71 0.47
N ILE A 3 5.79 -11.64 0.78
CA ILE A 3 6.74 -11.03 -0.16
C ILE A 3 8.14 -11.20 0.43
N TYR A 4 9.10 -11.62 -0.40
CA TYR A 4 10.47 -11.71 0.05
C TYR A 4 11.18 -10.36 -0.17
N ILE A 5 11.78 -9.85 0.90
CA ILE A 5 12.55 -8.60 0.85
C ILE A 5 14.02 -9.00 0.80
N SER A 6 14.66 -8.82 -0.37
CA SER A 6 16.06 -9.18 -0.55
C SER A 6 16.93 -7.92 -0.58
N GLU A 7 18.21 -8.10 -0.27
CA GLU A 7 19.14 -6.96 -0.27
C GLU A 7 19.40 -6.43 -1.68
N GLU A 8 19.13 -7.23 -2.70
CA GLU A 8 19.40 -6.86 -4.08
C GLU A 8 18.21 -6.21 -4.77
N ALA A 9 17.06 -6.12 -4.08
CA ALA A 9 15.85 -5.59 -4.68
C ALA A 9 15.88 -4.08 -4.73
N ILE A 10 15.12 -3.52 -5.67
CA ILE A 10 14.77 -2.10 -5.64
C ILE A 10 13.38 -1.95 -5.02
N VAL A 11 13.08 -0.74 -4.58
CA VAL A 11 11.78 -0.44 -3.94
C VAL A 11 10.61 -0.83 -4.84
N GLY A 12 10.73 -0.55 -6.14
CA GLY A 12 9.68 -0.87 -7.11
C GLY A 12 9.35 -2.35 -7.21
N ASP A 13 10.32 -3.24 -6.96
CA ASP A 13 10.04 -4.69 -6.97
C ASP A 13 9.04 -5.07 -5.90
N ILE A 14 9.18 -4.48 -4.71
CA ILE A 14 8.25 -4.73 -3.60
C ILE A 14 6.89 -4.15 -3.93
N GLU A 15 6.87 -2.92 -4.46
CA GLU A 15 5.63 -2.26 -4.84
C GLU A 15 4.86 -3.09 -5.86
N ASP A 16 5.55 -3.61 -6.88
CA ASP A 16 4.93 -4.40 -7.93
C ASP A 16 4.36 -5.71 -7.42
N ARG A 17 5.08 -6.39 -6.54
CA ARG A 17 4.60 -7.65 -5.97
C ARG A 17 3.38 -7.46 -5.10
N PHE A 18 3.36 -6.39 -4.31
CA PHE A 18 2.20 -6.08 -3.49
C PHE A 18 0.99 -5.77 -4.36
N HIS A 19 1.19 -4.93 -5.38
CA HIS A 19 0.11 -4.53 -6.29
C HIS A 19 -0.43 -5.72 -7.08
N ALA A 20 0.42 -6.67 -7.44
CA ALA A 20 -0.02 -7.88 -8.14
C ALA A 20 -0.98 -8.71 -7.29
N MET A 21 -0.79 -8.69 -5.96
CA MET A 21 -1.67 -9.41 -5.05
C MET A 21 -2.95 -8.65 -4.73
N TYR A 22 -2.86 -7.32 -4.68
CA TYR A 22 -3.99 -6.44 -4.33
C TYR A 22 -4.11 -5.36 -5.40
N PRO A 23 -4.85 -5.64 -6.49
CA PRO A 23 -4.90 -4.72 -7.64
C PRO A 23 -5.46 -3.33 -7.33
N TYR A 24 -6.22 -3.20 -6.24
CA TYR A 24 -6.81 -1.92 -5.85
C TYR A 24 -6.08 -1.29 -4.68
N LEU A 25 -4.90 -1.82 -4.35
CA LEU A 25 -3.99 -1.25 -3.37
C LEU A 25 -2.63 -1.07 -4.01
N LYS A 26 -1.83 -0.17 -3.44
CA LYS A 26 -0.42 -0.07 -3.81
C LYS A 26 0.39 0.40 -2.61
N LEU A 27 1.69 0.12 -2.66
CA LEU A 27 2.65 0.58 -1.66
C LEU A 27 3.40 1.77 -2.21
N THR A 28 3.73 2.70 -1.31
CA THR A 28 4.68 3.77 -1.57
C THR A 28 5.62 3.84 -0.37
N PHE A 29 6.89 4.14 -0.61
CA PHE A 29 7.87 4.23 0.47
C PHE A 29 8.36 5.66 0.60
N PHE A 30 8.64 6.06 1.85
CA PHE A 30 9.05 7.41 2.19
C PHE A 30 10.35 7.38 2.99
N ARG A 31 11.09 8.48 2.95
CA ARG A 31 12.36 8.59 3.69
C ARG A 31 12.15 8.78 5.18
N LYS A 32 10.98 9.30 5.56
CA LYS A 32 10.65 9.58 6.96
C LYS A 32 9.47 8.75 7.41
N PRO A 33 9.38 8.45 8.72
CA PRO A 33 8.24 7.69 9.24
C PRO A 33 6.92 8.41 8.98
N HIS A 34 5.89 7.62 8.69
CA HIS A 34 4.53 8.13 8.54
C HIS A 34 4.01 8.57 9.91
N ILE A 35 3.38 9.74 9.96
CA ILE A 35 2.73 10.25 11.16
C ILE A 35 1.25 9.96 11.04
N LYS A 36 0.70 9.23 12.01
CA LYS A 36 -0.71 8.81 12.00
C LYS A 36 -1.62 10.02 11.83
N GLY A 37 -2.55 9.92 10.88
CA GLY A 37 -3.52 10.97 10.61
C GLY A 37 -3.01 12.12 9.76
N VAL A 38 -1.76 12.07 9.35
CA VAL A 38 -1.14 13.10 8.51
C VAL A 38 -0.63 12.47 7.22
N TYR A 39 -0.92 13.10 6.09
CA TYR A 39 -0.43 12.62 4.81
C TYR A 39 1.07 12.83 4.70
N SER A 40 1.74 11.86 4.09
CA SER A 40 3.18 11.93 3.88
C SER A 40 3.50 12.92 2.75
N PRO A 41 4.50 13.80 2.94
CA PRO A 41 4.85 14.77 1.89
C PRO A 41 5.40 14.08 0.65
N GLU A 42 5.01 14.57 -0.52
CA GLU A 42 5.44 14.01 -1.80
C GLU A 42 6.97 14.08 -1.96
N GLU A 43 7.60 15.12 -1.44
CA GLU A 43 9.05 15.27 -1.55
C GLU A 43 9.83 14.22 -0.76
N ASP A 44 9.21 13.56 0.21
CA ASP A 44 9.86 12.49 0.97
C ASP A 44 9.71 11.12 0.31
N LYS A 45 8.99 11.06 -0.80
CA LYS A 45 8.71 9.81 -1.50
C LYS A 45 9.96 9.25 -2.13
N ILE A 46 10.17 7.95 -2.01
CA ILE A 46 11.33 7.27 -2.57
C ILE A 46 10.99 6.79 -3.98
N ALA A 47 11.89 7.06 -4.92
CA ALA A 47 11.69 6.63 -6.30
C ALA A 47 11.75 5.11 -6.41
N PRO A 48 10.92 4.50 -7.29
CA PRO A 48 10.85 3.04 -7.40
C PRO A 48 12.16 2.34 -7.79
N ASP A 49 13.05 3.03 -8.50
CA ASP A 49 14.32 2.45 -8.93
C ASP A 49 15.41 2.51 -7.85
N THR A 50 15.08 2.97 -6.66
CA THR A 50 16.03 3.09 -5.55
C THR A 50 16.34 1.71 -4.96
N PRO A 51 17.63 1.34 -4.82
CA PRO A 51 17.97 0.10 -4.13
C PRO A 51 17.55 0.13 -2.67
N ILE A 52 17.01 -0.99 -2.19
CA ILE A 52 16.50 -1.09 -0.82
C ILE A 52 17.60 -0.79 0.20
N GLU A 53 18.81 -1.28 -0.03
CA GLU A 53 19.88 -1.11 0.95
C GLU A 53 20.28 0.35 1.13
N LYS A 54 19.92 1.24 0.21
CA LYS A 54 20.21 2.67 0.36
C LYS A 54 19.21 3.42 1.22
N VAL A 55 18.04 2.82 1.46
CA VAL A 55 16.96 3.53 2.18
C VAL A 55 16.53 2.81 3.45
N ARG A 56 16.89 1.57 3.64
CA ARG A 56 16.52 0.84 4.84
C ARG A 56 17.32 1.33 6.05
N MET A 57 16.66 1.33 7.19
CA MET A 57 17.28 1.73 8.44
C MET A 57 17.74 0.54 9.28
N ARG A 58 17.46 -0.69 8.84
CA ARG A 58 17.86 -1.92 9.51
C ARG A 58 18.38 -2.91 8.49
N ASN A 59 19.24 -3.83 8.93
CA ASN A 59 19.84 -4.84 8.07
C ASN A 59 18.98 -6.10 7.98
N GLY A 60 17.66 -5.95 7.91
CA GLY A 60 16.76 -7.09 7.83
C GLY A 60 16.42 -7.46 6.39
N PHE A 61 16.40 -8.75 6.14
CA PHE A 61 15.90 -9.32 4.89
C PHE A 61 15.03 -10.50 5.26
N GLY A 62 14.16 -10.92 4.35
CA GLY A 62 13.34 -12.09 4.55
C GLY A 62 11.92 -11.88 4.12
N TRP A 63 11.04 -12.69 4.67
CA TRP A 63 9.65 -12.73 4.26
C TRP A 63 8.80 -11.75 5.08
N LEU A 64 7.90 -11.05 4.40
CA LEU A 64 6.90 -10.20 5.04
C LEU A 64 5.52 -10.75 4.71
N ASP A 65 4.71 -10.97 5.74
CA ASP A 65 3.37 -11.52 5.58
C ASP A 65 2.38 -10.41 5.19
N ILE A 66 1.78 -10.57 4.00
CA ILE A 66 0.76 -9.67 3.49
C ILE A 66 -0.57 -10.38 3.31
N SER A 67 -0.88 -11.32 4.21
CA SER A 67 -2.14 -12.06 4.15
C SER A 67 -3.33 -11.13 4.23
N TYR A 68 -4.41 -11.53 3.58
CA TYR A 68 -5.59 -10.70 3.39
C TYR A 68 -6.26 -10.25 4.70
N TYR A 69 -6.10 -11.00 5.76
CA TYR A 69 -6.70 -10.70 7.06
C TYR A 69 -5.86 -9.70 7.89
N ARG A 70 -4.66 -9.37 7.46
CA ARG A 70 -3.82 -8.42 8.18
C ARG A 70 -4.27 -7.00 7.91
N THR A 71 -4.13 -6.13 8.91
CA THR A 71 -4.47 -4.72 8.73
C THR A 71 -3.34 -3.99 8.00
N ALA A 72 -3.70 -2.88 7.34
CA ALA A 72 -2.69 -2.03 6.70
C ALA A 72 -1.66 -1.56 7.73
N ALA A 73 -2.12 -1.16 8.92
CA ALA A 73 -1.22 -0.72 9.98
C ALA A 73 -0.22 -1.80 10.38
N ALA A 74 -0.68 -3.06 10.48
CA ALA A 74 0.20 -4.16 10.85
C ALA A 74 1.28 -4.39 9.79
N VAL A 75 0.91 -4.33 8.52
CA VAL A 75 1.85 -4.51 7.41
C VAL A 75 2.84 -3.35 7.36
N GLU A 76 2.36 -2.12 7.50
CA GLU A 76 3.24 -0.94 7.54
C GLU A 76 4.19 -1.02 8.72
N HIS A 77 3.70 -1.47 9.88
CA HIS A 77 4.54 -1.65 11.05
C HIS A 77 5.66 -2.66 10.80
N ASP A 78 5.33 -3.79 10.15
CA ASP A 78 6.34 -4.82 9.86
C ASP A 78 7.40 -4.32 8.89
N PHE A 79 7.04 -3.52 7.89
CA PHE A 79 8.04 -2.91 7.01
C PHE A 79 9.04 -2.08 7.83
N SER A 80 8.54 -1.30 8.77
CA SER A 80 9.38 -0.45 9.60
C SER A 80 10.20 -1.27 10.59
N TYR A 81 9.54 -2.17 11.33
CA TYR A 81 10.16 -2.90 12.42
C TYR A 81 11.18 -3.93 11.93
N LEU A 82 10.82 -4.69 10.88
CA LEU A 82 11.67 -5.78 10.40
C LEU A 82 12.75 -5.29 9.43
N PHE A 83 12.42 -4.33 8.59
CA PHE A 83 13.30 -3.95 7.47
C PHE A 83 13.72 -2.49 7.48
N GLY A 84 13.18 -1.68 8.39
CA GLY A 84 13.53 -0.27 8.46
C GLY A 84 13.05 0.52 7.25
N LEU A 85 11.93 0.13 6.67
CA LEU A 85 11.33 0.78 5.50
C LEU A 85 10.03 1.46 5.90
N HIS A 86 9.88 2.73 5.52
CA HIS A 86 8.69 3.52 5.87
C HIS A 86 7.67 3.39 4.74
N ALA A 87 6.77 2.43 4.86
CA ALA A 87 5.78 2.10 3.84
C ALA A 87 4.45 2.78 4.14
N GLN A 88 3.75 3.16 3.08
CA GLN A 88 2.39 3.66 3.15
C GLN A 88 1.55 2.89 2.14
N ILE A 89 0.43 2.35 2.58
CA ILE A 89 -0.52 1.67 1.70
C ILE A 89 -1.54 2.69 1.21
N LEU A 90 -1.80 2.66 -0.10
CA LEU A 90 -2.80 3.51 -0.72
C LEU A 90 -3.90 2.66 -1.32
N ARG A 91 -5.12 3.19 -1.31
CA ARG A 91 -6.31 2.53 -1.86
C ARG A 91 -6.79 3.28 -3.09
N LYS A 92 -7.19 2.54 -4.10
CA LYS A 92 -7.74 3.15 -5.31
C LYS A 92 -9.13 3.75 -5.00
N ALA A 93 -9.37 4.95 -5.51
CA ALA A 93 -10.66 5.63 -5.38
C ALA A 93 -10.95 6.29 -6.72
N GLY A 94 -11.70 5.58 -7.59
CA GLY A 94 -11.92 6.00 -8.97
C GLY A 94 -10.61 6.02 -9.74
N THR A 95 -10.16 7.21 -10.16
CA THR A 95 -8.90 7.36 -10.88
C THR A 95 -7.76 7.82 -9.98
N ARG A 96 -8.00 7.91 -8.66
CA ARG A 96 -7.03 8.45 -7.72
C ARG A 96 -6.56 7.37 -6.75
N TRP A 97 -5.43 7.64 -6.10
CA TRP A 97 -4.89 6.80 -5.04
C TRP A 97 -4.90 7.61 -3.75
N LEU A 98 -5.53 7.06 -2.71
CA LEU A 98 -5.67 7.73 -1.43
C LEU A 98 -4.87 7.00 -0.35
N GLU A 99 -4.15 7.74 0.49
CA GLU A 99 -3.48 7.16 1.65
C GLU A 99 -4.53 6.63 2.62
N THR A 100 -4.22 5.50 3.26
CA THR A 100 -5.16 4.83 4.16
C THR A 100 -4.95 5.23 5.61
N THR A 101 -4.59 6.50 5.86
CA THR A 101 -4.30 6.98 7.21
C THR A 101 -5.49 6.86 8.15
N ALA A 102 -6.70 7.09 7.64
CA ALA A 102 -7.91 7.01 8.45
C ALA A 102 -8.48 5.59 8.52
N THR A 103 -8.02 4.68 7.66
CA THR A 103 -8.53 3.31 7.58
C THR A 103 -7.40 2.28 7.70
N ASP A 104 -6.30 2.64 8.34
CA ASP A 104 -5.14 1.74 8.45
C ASP A 104 -5.43 0.56 9.38
N ASN A 105 -6.50 0.60 10.15
CA ASN A 105 -6.96 -0.53 10.96
C ASN A 105 -7.89 -1.48 10.19
N TRP A 106 -8.17 -1.20 8.92
CA TRP A 106 -8.90 -2.13 8.07
C TRP A 106 -7.96 -3.21 7.54
N THR A 107 -8.51 -4.39 7.24
CA THR A 107 -7.72 -5.47 6.65
C THR A 107 -7.39 -5.13 5.20
N LEU A 108 -6.33 -5.79 4.68
CA LEU A 108 -5.97 -5.63 3.27
C LEU A 108 -7.12 -6.03 2.36
N GLU A 109 -7.84 -7.10 2.71
CA GLU A 109 -8.99 -7.54 1.94
C GLU A 109 -10.07 -6.46 1.90
N ALA A 110 -10.41 -5.90 3.05
CA ALA A 110 -11.45 -4.87 3.14
C ALA A 110 -11.07 -3.63 2.34
N LEU A 111 -9.82 -3.21 2.44
CA LEU A 111 -9.33 -2.05 1.70
C LEU A 111 -9.33 -2.32 0.20
N ASN A 112 -8.87 -3.48 -0.22
CA ASN A 112 -8.83 -3.84 -1.63
C ASN A 112 -10.25 -3.87 -2.20
N ASP A 113 -11.21 -4.45 -1.47
CA ASP A 113 -12.60 -4.49 -1.90
C ASP A 113 -13.19 -3.09 -1.99
N ALA A 114 -12.86 -2.21 -1.05
CA ALA A 114 -13.34 -0.83 -1.07
C ALA A 114 -12.78 -0.06 -2.27
N GLY A 115 -11.61 -0.43 -2.78
CA GLY A 115 -11.01 0.19 -3.95
C GLY A 115 -11.57 -0.34 -5.27
N ARG A 116 -12.30 -1.45 -5.23
CA ARG A 116 -12.84 -2.07 -6.43
C ARG A 116 -13.94 -1.21 -7.04
N PRO A 117 -13.92 -0.98 -8.36
CA PRO A 117 -15.02 -0.26 -9.01
C PRO A 117 -16.34 -1.02 -8.84
N THR A 118 -17.42 -0.28 -8.61
CA THR A 118 -18.74 -0.86 -8.46
C THR A 118 -19.52 -0.69 -9.76
N LYS A 119 -20.43 -1.63 -10.03
CA LYS A 119 -21.27 -1.54 -11.22
C LYS A 119 -22.18 -0.31 -11.16
N GLN A 120 -22.63 0.05 -9.94
CA GLN A 120 -23.52 1.21 -9.80
C GLN A 120 -22.85 2.50 -10.21
N SER A 121 -21.56 2.60 -10.06
CA SER A 121 -20.84 3.81 -10.44
C SER A 121 -20.80 4.00 -11.96
N THR A 122 -21.14 2.97 -12.75
CA THR A 122 -21.16 3.04 -14.20
C THR A 122 -22.55 3.30 -14.76
N PHE A 123 -23.65 3.19 -13.98
CA PHE A 123 -25.00 3.53 -14.38
C PHE A 123 -25.21 5.01 -14.25
N SER A 124 -25.91 5.43 -15.24
CA SER A 124 -26.35 6.81 -15.01
C SER A 124 -27.80 6.99 -14.92
N LEU A 125 -28.27 5.82 -14.85
CA LEU A 125 -29.16 5.95 -14.60
C LEU A 125 -29.87 6.04 -14.43
N PRO A 126 -30.40 5.79 -14.76
CA PRO A 126 -31.02 5.92 -14.41
C PRO A 126 -31.34 5.62 -14.31
N GLU A 127 -31.55 5.28 -14.59
CA GLU A 127 -31.68 5.06 -14.22
C GLU A 127 -31.44 4.82 -13.67
N GLU A 128 -31.69 4.65 -14.08
CA GLU A 128 -31.35 4.40 -13.39
C GLU A 128 -30.83 4.34 -12.69
N SER A 129 -31.18 4.43 -12.99
CA SER A 129 -30.68 4.32 -12.20
C SER A 129 -30.14 3.99 -11.60
N ASP A 130 -30.30 3.83 -11.75
CA ASP A 130 -29.78 3.46 -11.11
C ASP A 130 -29.29 3.23 -10.55
N ASP A 131 -29.40 3.14 -10.73
CA ASP A 131 -28.85 2.93 -10.25
C ASP A 131 -28.39 2.90 -9.80
N ASP A 132 -28.53 2.82 -10.11
CA ASP A 132 -27.97 2.84 -9.82
C ASP A 132 -27.68 2.81 -9.55
#